data_d5c3115c67c25df0478405d54799a196
#
_entry.id   d5c3115c67c25df0478405d54799a196
#
_cell.length_a   1.000
_cell.length_b   1.000
_cell.length_c   1.000
_cell.angle_alpha   90.00
_cell.angle_beta   90.00
_cell.angle_gamma   90.00
#
_symmetry.space_group_name_H-M   'P 1'
#
loop_
_entity.id
_entity.type
_entity.pdbx_description
1 polymer ?
#
loop_
_entity_poly.entity_id
_entity_poly.type
_entity_poly.pdbx_seq_one_letter_code
_entity_poly.pdbx_strand_id
1 'polypeptide(L)'
;MAQLILVLNPGSTSTKAAVYEDERPLLSCSIAHTNQDLAPYPTLYDQLDYRVSLVRSWLAREGFDLKRLAAVVGRGGIIPNIVAGGYRVDAGLLDCLRHHTVFDHASNLGGLMAAAFADPLGIPAFIYDAVTSDELLPEARVTGFREVTRTSFCHVLNARATAHKYAQAMGRTYGDMNLVVAHLGGGISISAHSHGRIIDSVSDDAGPFSPDRAGSLNMQYVVELCYSGRYTKAQMMKKIRGEGGMSALLGTHDAREIERRIQNGDEHAALVYRAQALQIATDPMESAPGASGYSARISTFGSLAPRNFI
;
A
#
# COMPACT_ATOMS: atom_id res chain seq x y z
N MET A 1 22.52 -19.62 12.34
CA MET A 1 22.26 -18.58 13.36
C MET A 1 21.04 -17.82 12.92
N ALA A 2 20.11 -17.54 13.82
CA ALA A 2 18.92 -16.74 13.53
C ALA A 2 19.34 -15.32 13.10
N GLN A 3 18.67 -14.77 12.09
CA GLN A 3 18.98 -13.46 11.53
C GLN A 3 18.06 -12.40 12.15
N LEU A 4 18.63 -11.34 12.72
CA LEU A 4 17.88 -10.22 13.24
C LEU A 4 17.76 -9.15 12.16
N ILE A 5 16.53 -8.81 11.79
CA ILE A 5 16.21 -7.87 10.71
C ILE A 5 15.37 -6.73 11.26
N LEU A 6 15.80 -5.48 11.05
CA LEU A 6 14.97 -4.30 11.29
C LEU A 6 14.14 -4.00 10.05
N VAL A 7 12.82 -3.94 10.21
CA VAL A 7 11.86 -3.63 9.13
C VAL A 7 11.27 -2.24 9.35
N LEU A 8 11.24 -1.41 8.31
CA LEU A 8 10.82 -0.01 8.35
C LEU A 8 9.71 0.25 7.32
N ASN A 9 8.57 0.75 7.77
CA ASN A 9 7.44 1.08 6.94
C ASN A 9 6.94 2.51 7.24
N PRO A 10 7.58 3.53 6.64
CA PRO A 10 7.12 4.90 6.75
C PRO A 10 5.83 5.10 5.93
N GLY A 11 4.82 5.66 6.58
CA GLY A 11 3.55 6.10 6.00
C GLY A 11 3.35 7.60 6.18
N SER A 12 2.28 8.15 5.61
CA SER A 12 2.00 9.60 5.67
C SER A 12 1.80 10.09 7.10
N THR A 13 1.04 9.34 7.91
CA THR A 13 0.66 9.72 9.28
C THR A 13 1.34 8.88 10.36
N SER A 14 2.23 7.94 10.00
CA SER A 14 2.93 7.10 10.96
C SER A 14 4.20 6.49 10.38
N THR A 15 5.11 6.10 11.27
CA THR A 15 6.23 5.21 10.94
C THR A 15 6.06 3.93 11.74
N LYS A 16 5.92 2.80 11.05
CA LYS A 16 5.91 1.49 11.70
C LYS A 16 7.30 0.88 11.59
N ALA A 17 7.77 0.29 12.68
CA ALA A 17 9.04 -0.43 12.72
C ALA A 17 8.89 -1.72 13.51
N ALA A 18 9.66 -2.74 13.12
CA ALA A 18 9.69 -4.02 13.83
C ALA A 18 11.08 -4.65 13.72
N VAL A 19 11.47 -5.40 14.75
CA VAL A 19 12.63 -6.29 14.70
C VAL A 19 12.13 -7.72 14.62
N TYR A 20 12.60 -8.45 13.63
CA TYR A 20 12.30 -9.87 13.42
C TYR A 20 13.54 -10.71 13.71
N GLU A 21 13.31 -11.88 14.27
CA GLU A 21 14.26 -12.99 14.31
C GLU A 21 13.76 -14.04 13.33
N ASP A 22 14.40 -14.12 12.18
CA ASP A 22 13.88 -14.86 11.01
C ASP A 22 12.43 -14.41 10.68
N GLU A 23 11.42 -15.27 10.87
CA GLU A 23 10.00 -14.95 10.63
C GLU A 23 9.24 -14.50 11.90
N ARG A 24 9.88 -14.54 13.08
CA ARG A 24 9.24 -14.23 14.35
C ARG A 24 9.44 -12.76 14.72
N PRO A 25 8.36 -11.98 14.90
CA PRO A 25 8.48 -10.62 15.42
C PRO A 25 8.94 -10.64 16.88
N LEU A 26 10.03 -9.92 17.20
CA LEU A 26 10.52 -9.74 18.56
C LEU A 26 9.99 -8.43 19.16
N LEU A 27 10.09 -7.34 18.40
CA LEU A 27 9.69 -5.99 18.81
C LEU A 27 8.89 -5.37 17.67
N SER A 28 7.89 -4.56 18.00
CA SER A 28 7.16 -3.77 17.01
C SER A 28 6.63 -2.48 17.60
N CYS A 29 6.58 -1.42 16.79
CA CYS A 29 5.95 -0.16 17.17
C CYS A 29 5.22 0.47 15.98
N SER A 30 4.32 1.39 16.32
CA SER A 30 3.70 2.33 15.39
C SER A 30 3.79 3.73 15.99
N ILE A 31 4.62 4.57 15.40
CA ILE A 31 4.87 5.95 15.83
C ILE A 31 3.98 6.84 14.98
N ALA A 32 2.96 7.43 15.58
CA ALA A 32 2.07 8.37 14.92
C ALA A 32 2.78 9.73 14.70
N HIS A 33 2.43 10.39 13.61
CA HIS A 33 2.88 11.75 13.27
C HIS A 33 1.65 12.63 13.09
N THR A 34 1.52 13.66 13.91
CA THR A 34 0.50 14.68 13.72
C THR A 34 0.95 15.71 12.66
N ASN A 35 0.00 16.49 12.15
CA ASN A 35 0.36 17.61 11.26
C ASN A 35 1.32 18.61 11.94
N GLN A 36 1.21 18.77 13.27
CA GLN A 36 2.08 19.63 14.04
C GLN A 36 3.51 19.08 14.11
N ASP A 37 3.67 17.77 14.26
CA ASP A 37 4.99 17.11 14.28
C ASP A 37 5.70 17.26 12.93
N LEU A 38 4.95 17.26 11.84
CA LEU A 38 5.50 17.33 10.48
C LEU A 38 5.64 18.77 9.95
N ALA A 39 5.00 19.75 10.59
CA ALA A 39 5.05 21.15 10.16
C ALA A 39 6.46 21.75 10.01
N PRO A 40 7.48 21.37 10.82
CA PRO A 40 8.85 21.88 10.66
C PRO A 40 9.55 21.36 9.41
N TYR A 41 9.00 20.36 8.71
CA TYR A 41 9.63 19.65 7.59
C TYR A 41 8.89 19.96 6.29
N PRO A 42 9.30 20.99 5.51
CA PRO A 42 8.56 21.45 4.34
C PRO A 42 8.50 20.44 3.20
N THR A 43 9.50 19.56 3.10
CA THR A 43 9.48 18.46 2.12
C THR A 43 9.42 17.10 2.80
N LEU A 44 9.04 16.09 2.03
CA LEU A 44 9.05 14.69 2.50
C LEU A 44 10.45 14.28 3.00
N TYR A 45 11.49 14.70 2.28
CA TYR A 45 12.87 14.24 2.54
C TYR A 45 13.46 14.90 3.80
N ASP A 46 12.98 16.09 4.17
CA ASP A 46 13.36 16.76 5.42
C ASP A 46 12.92 15.95 6.66
N GLN A 47 11.93 15.07 6.51
CA GLN A 47 11.43 14.21 7.58
C GLN A 47 12.36 13.02 7.88
N LEU A 48 13.39 12.75 7.05
CA LEU A 48 14.23 11.56 7.15
C LEU A 48 14.87 11.42 8.54
N ASP A 49 15.63 12.43 8.95
CA ASP A 49 16.38 12.39 10.22
C ASP A 49 15.44 12.36 11.42
N TYR A 50 14.33 13.09 11.36
CA TYR A 50 13.28 13.05 12.38
C TYR A 50 12.74 11.63 12.56
N ARG A 51 12.33 10.96 11.48
CA ARG A 51 11.77 9.61 11.54
C ARG A 51 12.81 8.57 11.98
N VAL A 52 14.06 8.69 11.52
CA VAL A 52 15.18 7.84 11.94
C VAL A 52 15.43 8.01 13.44
N SER A 53 15.46 9.24 13.96
CA SER A 53 15.69 9.52 15.39
C SER A 53 14.62 8.91 16.28
N LEU A 54 13.34 8.95 15.86
CA LEU A 54 12.23 8.34 16.60
C LEU A 54 12.37 6.81 16.68
N VAL A 55 12.72 6.16 15.58
CA VAL A 55 12.93 4.71 15.57
C VAL A 55 14.17 4.33 16.41
N ARG A 56 15.27 5.10 16.35
CA ARG A 56 16.46 4.89 17.20
C ARG A 56 16.09 5.02 18.69
N SER A 57 15.33 6.05 19.05
CA SER A 57 14.88 6.29 20.42
C SER A 57 13.97 5.18 20.93
N TRP A 58 13.09 4.65 20.04
CA TRP A 58 12.27 3.48 20.40
C TRP A 58 13.14 2.25 20.66
N LEU A 59 14.06 1.89 19.77
CA LEU A 59 14.94 0.73 19.95
C LEU A 59 15.81 0.85 21.22
N ALA A 60 16.28 2.05 21.53
CA ALA A 60 17.04 2.30 22.75
C ALA A 60 16.19 2.10 24.03
N ARG A 61 14.92 2.54 24.03
CA ARG A 61 13.98 2.31 25.15
C ARG A 61 13.67 0.82 25.35
N GLU A 62 13.62 0.05 24.26
CA GLU A 62 13.45 -1.41 24.32
C GLU A 62 14.75 -2.14 24.71
N GLY A 63 15.86 -1.43 24.94
CA GLY A 63 17.16 -2.01 25.24
C GLY A 63 17.77 -2.83 24.11
N PHE A 64 17.37 -2.56 22.86
CA PHE A 64 17.83 -3.33 21.71
C PHE A 64 19.18 -2.82 21.21
N ASP A 65 20.17 -3.71 21.15
CA ASP A 65 21.49 -3.42 20.59
C ASP A 65 21.47 -3.54 19.06
N LEU A 66 21.61 -2.41 18.37
CA LEU A 66 21.63 -2.32 16.90
C LEU A 66 22.74 -3.17 16.26
N LYS A 67 23.85 -3.41 16.95
CA LYS A 67 24.98 -4.24 16.44
C LYS A 67 24.59 -5.71 16.21
N ARG A 68 23.47 -6.14 16.75
CA ARG A 68 22.93 -7.50 16.55
C ARG A 68 22.20 -7.66 15.22
N LEU A 69 21.88 -6.56 14.51
CA LEU A 69 21.18 -6.62 13.24
C LEU A 69 22.08 -7.24 12.16
N ALA A 70 21.48 -8.11 11.36
CA ALA A 70 22.10 -8.69 10.17
C ALA A 70 21.76 -7.91 8.89
N ALA A 71 20.60 -7.26 8.86
CA ALA A 71 20.14 -6.44 7.74
C ALA A 71 19.08 -5.44 8.17
N VAL A 72 18.83 -4.44 7.33
CA VAL A 72 17.69 -3.52 7.48
C VAL A 72 16.85 -3.54 6.20
N VAL A 73 15.53 -3.62 6.32
CA VAL A 73 14.61 -3.65 5.19
C VAL A 73 13.62 -2.49 5.28
N GLY A 74 13.62 -1.64 4.28
CA GLY A 74 12.62 -0.59 4.11
C GLY A 74 11.49 -1.02 3.17
N ARG A 75 10.27 -0.47 3.36
CA ARG A 75 9.23 -0.55 2.35
C ARG A 75 9.73 0.08 1.05
N GLY A 76 9.47 -0.57 -0.09
CA GLY A 76 9.78 0.00 -1.40
C GLY A 76 9.01 1.29 -1.68
N GLY A 77 9.66 2.24 -2.33
CA GLY A 77 9.12 3.56 -2.69
C GLY A 77 8.32 3.58 -4.00
N ILE A 78 8.16 4.77 -4.54
CA ILE A 78 7.50 5.04 -5.84
C ILE A 78 8.56 5.05 -6.95
N ILE A 79 9.17 3.91 -7.20
CA ILE A 79 10.32 3.74 -8.08
C ILE A 79 9.82 3.44 -9.51
N PRO A 80 10.29 4.15 -10.54
CA PRO A 80 9.89 3.86 -11.92
C PRO A 80 10.49 2.54 -12.43
N ASN A 81 9.76 1.85 -13.30
CA ASN A 81 10.24 0.69 -14.06
C ASN A 81 10.86 -0.43 -13.21
N ILE A 82 10.27 -0.72 -12.07
CA ILE A 82 10.73 -1.78 -11.16
C ILE A 82 9.77 -2.98 -11.20
N VAL A 83 10.28 -4.19 -11.09
CA VAL A 83 9.48 -5.41 -10.89
C VAL A 83 9.39 -5.75 -9.39
N ALA A 84 8.50 -6.66 -9.03
CA ALA A 84 8.37 -7.10 -7.64
C ALA A 84 9.62 -7.87 -7.17
N GLY A 85 9.94 -7.76 -5.88
CA GLY A 85 11.08 -8.44 -5.26
C GLY A 85 11.88 -7.57 -4.31
N GLY A 86 13.00 -8.12 -3.84
CA GLY A 86 13.94 -7.46 -2.95
C GLY A 86 15.08 -6.81 -3.72
N TYR A 87 15.41 -5.57 -3.38
CA TYR A 87 16.51 -4.82 -3.99
C TYR A 87 17.44 -4.32 -2.91
N ARG A 88 18.75 -4.51 -3.12
CA ARG A 88 19.77 -3.92 -2.25
C ARG A 88 19.76 -2.41 -2.42
N VAL A 89 19.80 -1.70 -1.32
CA VAL A 89 19.90 -0.23 -1.32
C VAL A 89 21.37 0.12 -1.57
N ASP A 90 21.66 0.59 -2.77
CA ASP A 90 22.94 1.11 -3.21
C ASP A 90 22.85 2.61 -3.54
N ALA A 91 23.95 3.20 -3.98
CA ALA A 91 24.02 4.61 -4.32
C ALA A 91 23.03 4.99 -5.43
N GLY A 92 22.83 4.12 -6.43
CA GLY A 92 21.88 4.35 -7.52
C GLY A 92 20.44 4.35 -7.04
N LEU A 93 20.06 3.42 -6.16
CA LEU A 93 18.73 3.37 -5.58
C LEU A 93 18.47 4.55 -4.63
N LEU A 94 19.47 4.96 -3.84
CA LEU A 94 19.37 6.15 -2.99
C LEU A 94 19.17 7.43 -3.79
N ASP A 95 19.87 7.57 -4.91
CA ASP A 95 19.69 8.70 -5.83
C ASP A 95 18.29 8.66 -6.46
N CYS A 96 17.85 7.51 -6.94
CA CYS A 96 16.50 7.32 -7.47
C CYS A 96 15.42 7.73 -6.45
N LEU A 97 15.54 7.26 -5.21
CA LEU A 97 14.57 7.57 -4.15
C LEU A 97 14.52 9.06 -3.78
N ARG A 98 15.62 9.80 -3.96
CA ARG A 98 15.68 11.24 -3.69
C ARG A 98 15.22 12.11 -4.84
N HIS A 99 15.51 11.72 -6.09
CA HIS A 99 15.46 12.63 -7.22
C HIS A 99 14.65 12.12 -8.42
N HIS A 100 14.36 10.81 -8.49
CA HIS A 100 13.82 10.17 -9.69
C HIS A 100 12.58 9.32 -9.42
N THR A 101 11.89 9.55 -8.30
CA THR A 101 10.61 8.89 -8.01
C THR A 101 9.50 9.46 -8.89
N VAL A 102 8.47 8.65 -9.16
CA VAL A 102 7.32 9.08 -9.99
C VAL A 102 6.57 10.25 -9.33
N PHE A 103 6.48 10.24 -8.00
CA PHE A 103 5.96 11.34 -7.17
C PHE A 103 6.39 11.17 -5.71
N ASP A 104 6.26 12.23 -4.91
CA ASP A 104 6.59 12.20 -3.50
C ASP A 104 5.56 11.41 -2.69
N HIS A 105 6.04 10.40 -1.99
CA HIS A 105 5.24 9.59 -1.10
C HIS A 105 6.09 9.10 0.09
N ALA A 106 5.48 8.99 1.27
CA ALA A 106 6.21 8.60 2.48
C ALA A 106 7.00 7.29 2.35
N SER A 107 6.55 6.35 1.52
CA SER A 107 7.28 5.11 1.24
C SER A 107 8.65 5.32 0.61
N ASN A 108 8.91 6.47 -0.05
CA ASN A 108 10.23 6.79 -0.61
C ASN A 108 11.30 6.88 0.48
N LEU A 109 10.90 7.23 1.70
CA LEU A 109 11.81 7.24 2.86
C LEU A 109 12.23 5.84 3.32
N GLY A 110 11.54 4.77 2.91
CA GLY A 110 11.82 3.41 3.39
C GLY A 110 13.26 2.97 3.14
N GLY A 111 13.72 3.08 1.89
CA GLY A 111 15.10 2.75 1.53
C GLY A 111 16.13 3.70 2.13
N LEU A 112 15.81 5.01 2.19
CA LEU A 112 16.68 6.03 2.80
C LEU A 112 16.86 5.77 4.30
N MET A 113 15.78 5.46 5.01
CA MET A 113 15.83 5.07 6.43
C MET A 113 16.61 3.77 6.62
N ALA A 114 16.41 2.78 5.73
CA ALA A 114 17.15 1.51 5.81
C ALA A 114 18.65 1.72 5.69
N ALA A 115 19.10 2.55 4.74
CA ALA A 115 20.52 2.91 4.62
C ALA A 115 21.03 3.66 5.87
N ALA A 116 20.27 4.63 6.39
CA ALA A 116 20.65 5.41 7.58
C ALA A 116 20.88 4.54 8.84
N PHE A 117 20.22 3.39 8.93
CA PHE A 117 20.48 2.40 9.99
C PHE A 117 21.62 1.45 9.64
N ALA A 118 21.69 0.99 8.40
CA ALA A 118 22.59 -0.09 7.98
C ALA A 118 24.04 0.39 7.75
N ASP A 119 24.24 1.55 7.10
CA ASP A 119 25.55 2.04 6.72
C ASP A 119 26.51 2.21 7.91
N PRO A 120 26.09 2.80 9.06
CA PRO A 120 26.97 2.93 10.23
C PRO A 120 27.36 1.59 10.85
N LEU A 121 26.62 0.52 10.54
CA LEU A 121 26.86 -0.83 11.06
C LEU A 121 27.64 -1.72 10.08
N GLY A 122 27.83 -1.26 8.84
CA GLY A 122 28.46 -2.05 7.78
C GLY A 122 27.63 -3.26 7.33
N ILE A 123 26.30 -3.24 7.54
CA ILE A 123 25.38 -4.32 7.16
C ILE A 123 24.55 -3.94 5.93
N PRO A 124 23.97 -4.90 5.20
CA PRO A 124 23.17 -4.60 4.02
C PRO A 124 21.83 -3.96 4.36
N ALA A 125 21.41 -2.99 3.53
CA ALA A 125 20.08 -2.44 3.47
C ALA A 125 19.33 -2.94 2.24
N PHE A 126 18.03 -3.18 2.37
CA PHE A 126 17.17 -3.60 1.27
C PHE A 126 15.86 -2.81 1.26
N ILE A 127 15.21 -2.77 0.10
CA ILE A 127 13.77 -2.52 -0.04
C ILE A 127 13.08 -3.76 -0.56
N TYR A 128 11.76 -3.86 -0.35
CA TYR A 128 10.98 -5.00 -0.81
C TYR A 128 9.64 -4.54 -1.38
N ASP A 129 9.25 -5.09 -2.54
CA ASP A 129 7.97 -4.90 -3.23
C ASP A 129 7.52 -3.42 -3.26
N ALA A 130 8.15 -2.63 -4.13
CA ALA A 130 7.79 -1.24 -4.34
C ALA A 130 6.31 -1.11 -4.77
N VAL A 131 5.66 -0.02 -4.36
CA VAL A 131 4.24 0.24 -4.69
C VAL A 131 3.99 0.28 -6.19
N THR A 132 4.99 0.73 -6.94
CA THR A 132 5.01 0.84 -8.41
C THR A 132 5.61 -0.38 -9.10
N SER A 133 5.78 -1.51 -8.40
CA SER A 133 6.21 -2.74 -9.06
C SER A 133 5.23 -3.11 -10.16
N ASP A 134 5.74 -3.21 -11.38
CA ASP A 134 4.92 -3.32 -12.59
C ASP A 134 5.28 -4.57 -13.40
N GLU A 135 4.44 -5.58 -13.27
CA GLU A 135 4.54 -6.86 -13.97
C GLU A 135 3.29 -7.13 -14.83
N LEU A 136 2.51 -6.07 -15.14
CA LEU A 136 1.29 -6.17 -15.94
C LEU A 136 1.58 -6.80 -17.30
N LEU A 137 0.65 -7.63 -17.77
CA LEU A 137 0.66 -8.11 -19.14
C LEU A 137 0.58 -6.94 -20.13
N PRO A 138 1.13 -7.07 -21.34
CA PRO A 138 0.98 -6.05 -22.38
C PRO A 138 -0.48 -5.67 -22.64
N GLU A 139 -1.38 -6.65 -22.65
CA GLU A 139 -2.82 -6.48 -22.85
C GLU A 139 -3.48 -5.68 -21.73
N ALA A 140 -3.03 -5.87 -20.49
CA ALA A 140 -3.53 -5.13 -19.32
C ALA A 140 -3.13 -3.64 -19.35
N ARG A 141 -2.16 -3.24 -20.18
CA ARG A 141 -1.71 -1.85 -20.32
C ARG A 141 -2.53 -1.05 -21.31
N VAL A 142 -3.23 -1.72 -22.22
CA VAL A 142 -3.98 -1.05 -23.29
C VAL A 142 -5.21 -0.37 -22.73
N THR A 143 -5.38 0.91 -23.10
CA THR A 143 -6.60 1.69 -22.81
C THR A 143 -7.29 2.08 -24.10
N GLY A 144 -8.51 2.61 -23.99
CA GLY A 144 -9.22 3.20 -25.13
C GLY A 144 -8.69 4.58 -25.56
N PHE A 145 -7.67 5.12 -24.84
CA PHE A 145 -7.03 6.40 -25.15
C PHE A 145 -5.59 6.18 -25.61
N ARG A 146 -5.25 6.71 -26.79
CA ARG A 146 -3.91 6.60 -27.36
C ARG A 146 -2.81 7.20 -26.45
N GLU A 147 -3.14 8.26 -25.75
CA GLU A 147 -2.22 9.04 -24.90
C GLU A 147 -2.06 8.44 -23.49
N VAL A 148 -2.83 7.39 -23.16
CA VAL A 148 -2.88 6.83 -21.81
C VAL A 148 -2.55 5.35 -21.86
N THR A 149 -1.50 4.96 -21.15
CA THR A 149 -1.12 3.56 -20.91
C THR A 149 -1.28 3.26 -19.43
N ARG A 150 -1.91 2.12 -19.10
CA ARG A 150 -2.01 1.69 -17.70
C ARG A 150 -0.64 1.27 -17.18
N THR A 151 -0.37 1.65 -15.95
CA THR A 151 0.79 1.21 -15.15
C THR A 151 0.29 0.57 -13.87
N SER A 152 1.07 -0.32 -13.29
CA SER A 152 0.75 -0.91 -12.00
C SER A 152 0.86 0.13 -10.89
N PHE A 153 -0.20 0.23 -10.10
CA PHE A 153 -0.20 0.99 -8.86
C PHE A 153 -1.16 0.32 -7.88
N CYS A 154 -0.65 -0.56 -7.05
CA CYS A 154 -1.47 -1.31 -6.10
C CYS A 154 -0.69 -1.60 -4.80
N HIS A 155 -1.34 -2.21 -3.83
CA HIS A 155 -0.72 -2.58 -2.56
C HIS A 155 0.16 -3.85 -2.69
N VAL A 156 1.15 -3.80 -3.58
CA VAL A 156 2.00 -4.94 -4.00
C VAL A 156 2.52 -5.74 -2.81
N LEU A 157 3.17 -5.08 -1.85
CA LEU A 157 3.78 -5.73 -0.68
C LEU A 157 2.77 -6.57 0.12
N ASN A 158 1.59 -6.00 0.40
CA ASN A 158 0.56 -6.73 1.15
C ASN A 158 -0.09 -7.83 0.29
N ALA A 159 -0.42 -7.54 -0.96
CA ALA A 159 -1.05 -8.51 -1.85
C ALA A 159 -0.15 -9.74 -2.05
N ARG A 160 1.13 -9.55 -2.32
CA ARG A 160 2.09 -10.65 -2.48
C ARG A 160 2.35 -11.40 -1.17
N ALA A 161 2.54 -10.69 -0.06
CA ALA A 161 2.72 -11.33 1.25
C ALA A 161 1.51 -12.24 1.61
N THR A 162 0.30 -11.78 1.32
CA THR A 162 -0.92 -12.56 1.53
C THR A 162 -1.00 -13.77 0.59
N ALA A 163 -0.68 -13.58 -0.69
CA ALA A 163 -0.63 -14.66 -1.67
C ALA A 163 0.38 -15.75 -1.27
N HIS A 164 1.57 -15.37 -0.81
CA HIS A 164 2.58 -16.30 -0.29
C HIS A 164 2.08 -17.08 0.93
N LYS A 165 1.50 -16.39 1.93
CA LYS A 165 0.96 -17.03 3.14
C LYS A 165 -0.17 -18.00 2.79
N TYR A 166 -1.05 -17.61 1.88
CA TYR A 166 -2.14 -18.49 1.44
C TYR A 166 -1.59 -19.72 0.72
N ALA A 167 -0.65 -19.56 -0.22
CA ALA A 167 -0.03 -20.68 -0.91
C ALA A 167 0.63 -21.66 0.07
N GLN A 168 1.39 -21.14 1.05
CA GLN A 168 2.02 -21.93 2.10
C GLN A 168 0.96 -22.70 2.93
N ALA A 169 -0.14 -22.06 3.32
CA ALA A 169 -1.23 -22.69 4.05
C ALA A 169 -1.90 -23.83 3.25
N MET A 170 -1.88 -23.71 1.91
CA MET A 170 -2.40 -24.76 1.00
C MET A 170 -1.34 -25.81 0.63
N GLY A 171 -0.13 -25.76 1.20
CA GLY A 171 0.96 -26.68 0.88
C GLY A 171 1.51 -26.52 -0.55
N ARG A 172 1.37 -25.32 -1.14
CA ARG A 172 1.80 -24.99 -2.51
C ARG A 172 2.79 -23.84 -2.53
N THR A 173 3.43 -23.61 -3.66
CA THR A 173 4.21 -22.39 -3.88
C THR A 173 3.33 -21.31 -4.51
N TYR A 174 3.65 -20.04 -4.27
CA TYR A 174 2.94 -18.92 -4.88
C TYR A 174 3.03 -18.96 -6.42
N GLY A 175 4.16 -19.44 -6.97
CA GLY A 175 4.35 -19.62 -8.40
C GLY A 175 3.42 -20.65 -9.06
N ASP A 176 2.85 -21.57 -8.29
CA ASP A 176 1.95 -22.62 -8.78
C ASP A 176 0.47 -22.23 -8.72
N MET A 177 0.16 -21.00 -8.33
CA MET A 177 -1.21 -20.56 -8.09
C MET A 177 -1.61 -19.38 -8.96
N ASN A 178 -2.88 -19.40 -9.38
CA ASN A 178 -3.57 -18.24 -9.94
C ASN A 178 -4.53 -17.71 -8.87
N LEU A 179 -4.37 -16.44 -8.49
CA LEU A 179 -5.08 -15.85 -7.37
C LEU A 179 -5.65 -14.47 -7.76
N VAL A 180 -6.80 -14.13 -7.19
CA VAL A 180 -7.25 -12.74 -7.10
C VAL A 180 -7.10 -12.29 -5.65
N VAL A 181 -6.39 -11.20 -5.44
CA VAL A 181 -6.14 -10.65 -4.11
C VAL A 181 -6.74 -9.27 -4.02
N ALA A 182 -7.68 -9.09 -3.10
CA ALA A 182 -8.28 -7.81 -2.77
C ALA A 182 -7.65 -7.24 -1.48
N HIS A 183 -6.95 -6.13 -1.59
CA HIS A 183 -6.50 -5.34 -0.43
C HIS A 183 -7.62 -4.38 -0.05
N LEU A 184 -8.19 -4.55 1.13
CA LEU A 184 -9.29 -3.74 1.66
C LEU A 184 -8.76 -2.87 2.80
N GLY A 185 -8.42 -1.63 2.50
CA GLY A 185 -7.87 -0.65 3.44
C GLY A 185 -8.43 0.74 3.21
N GLY A 186 -7.74 1.79 3.64
CA GLY A 186 -8.08 3.18 3.31
C GLY A 186 -8.16 3.42 1.80
N GLY A 187 -7.25 2.78 1.02
CA GLY A 187 -7.42 2.52 -0.40
C GLY A 187 -7.74 1.05 -0.64
N ILE A 188 -8.49 0.75 -1.69
CA ILE A 188 -8.80 -0.60 -2.13
C ILE A 188 -8.07 -0.84 -3.46
N SER A 189 -7.35 -1.96 -3.56
CA SER A 189 -6.81 -2.42 -4.83
C SER A 189 -7.07 -3.90 -4.99
N ILE A 190 -7.38 -4.32 -6.21
CA ILE A 190 -7.63 -5.72 -6.55
C ILE A 190 -6.60 -6.12 -7.59
N SER A 191 -5.95 -7.26 -7.41
CA SER A 191 -4.86 -7.71 -8.27
C SER A 191 -5.03 -9.17 -8.67
N ALA A 192 -4.77 -9.45 -9.94
CA ALA A 192 -4.72 -10.79 -10.51
C ALA A 192 -3.27 -11.28 -10.49
N HIS A 193 -3.07 -12.45 -9.88
CA HIS A 193 -1.76 -13.07 -9.74
C HIS A 193 -1.70 -14.37 -10.53
N SER A 194 -0.62 -14.54 -11.27
CA SER A 194 -0.36 -15.79 -12.02
C SER A 194 1.14 -16.05 -12.05
N HIS A 195 1.53 -17.29 -11.82
CA HIS A 195 2.92 -17.75 -11.83
C HIS A 195 3.87 -16.87 -10.99
N GLY A 196 3.42 -16.45 -9.80
CA GLY A 196 4.22 -15.64 -8.88
C GLY A 196 4.31 -14.16 -9.23
N ARG A 197 3.53 -13.66 -10.20
CA ARG A 197 3.54 -12.28 -10.69
C ARG A 197 2.16 -11.64 -10.57
N ILE A 198 2.12 -10.32 -10.40
CA ILE A 198 0.89 -9.53 -10.54
C ILE A 198 0.71 -9.16 -12.00
N ILE A 199 -0.16 -9.88 -12.71
CA ILE A 199 -0.34 -9.76 -14.16
C ILE A 199 -1.34 -8.69 -14.56
N ASP A 200 -2.24 -8.29 -13.67
CA ASP A 200 -3.16 -7.18 -13.81
C ASP A 200 -3.55 -6.64 -12.44
N SER A 201 -3.93 -5.38 -12.36
CA SER A 201 -4.40 -4.78 -11.13
C SER A 201 -5.31 -3.58 -11.37
N VAL A 202 -6.31 -3.42 -10.50
CA VAL A 202 -7.09 -2.20 -10.38
C VAL A 202 -6.50 -1.39 -9.23
N SER A 203 -6.11 -0.16 -9.54
CA SER A 203 -5.50 0.74 -8.57
C SER A 203 -6.51 1.23 -7.55
N ASP A 204 -6.00 1.80 -6.47
CA ASP A 204 -6.79 2.27 -5.34
C ASP A 204 -7.62 3.55 -5.61
N ASP A 205 -7.59 4.07 -6.84
CA ASP A 205 -8.39 5.20 -7.32
C ASP A 205 -9.16 4.91 -8.61
N ALA A 206 -9.10 3.67 -9.12
CA ALA A 206 -9.77 3.24 -10.35
C ALA A 206 -10.70 2.03 -10.19
N GLY A 207 -10.79 1.47 -9.00
CA GLY A 207 -11.66 0.33 -8.66
C GLY A 207 -12.86 0.72 -7.81
N PRO A 208 -13.27 -0.14 -6.88
CA PRO A 208 -14.33 0.15 -5.93
C PRO A 208 -14.01 1.40 -5.10
N PHE A 209 -15.03 2.19 -4.74
CA PHE A 209 -14.78 3.28 -3.82
C PHE A 209 -14.32 2.73 -2.45
N SER A 210 -13.49 3.49 -1.77
CA SER A 210 -12.88 3.09 -0.51
C SER A 210 -13.29 4.02 0.65
N PRO A 211 -12.77 3.86 1.86
CA PRO A 211 -13.04 4.81 2.94
C PRO A 211 -12.82 6.28 2.59
N ASP A 212 -11.81 6.64 1.81
CA ASP A 212 -11.47 8.03 1.49
C ASP A 212 -11.26 8.33 0.00
N ARG A 213 -11.62 7.38 -0.91
CA ARG A 213 -11.43 7.52 -2.36
C ARG A 213 -12.72 7.27 -3.12
N ALA A 214 -12.93 8.05 -4.18
CA ALA A 214 -14.16 8.01 -4.97
C ALA A 214 -14.34 6.71 -5.75
N GLY A 215 -13.25 6.00 -6.08
CA GLY A 215 -13.29 4.82 -6.95
C GLY A 215 -13.64 5.17 -8.40
N SER A 216 -14.05 4.16 -9.15
CA SER A 216 -14.48 4.32 -10.54
C SER A 216 -15.71 5.21 -10.66
N LEU A 217 -15.62 6.19 -11.55
CA LEU A 217 -16.71 7.07 -11.91
C LEU A 217 -16.90 7.06 -13.43
N ASN A 218 -18.11 7.32 -13.90
CA ASN A 218 -18.31 7.57 -15.31
C ASN A 218 -17.50 8.81 -15.71
N MET A 219 -16.59 8.64 -16.67
CA MET A 219 -15.65 9.68 -17.12
C MET A 219 -16.38 10.94 -17.61
N GLN A 220 -17.54 10.80 -18.23
CA GLN A 220 -18.33 11.95 -18.71
C GLN A 220 -18.70 12.88 -17.55
N TYR A 221 -19.20 12.34 -16.43
CA TYR A 221 -19.51 13.16 -15.25
C TYR A 221 -18.27 13.81 -14.63
N VAL A 222 -17.13 13.11 -14.65
CA VAL A 222 -15.87 13.70 -14.16
C VAL A 222 -15.47 14.89 -15.02
N VAL A 223 -15.54 14.76 -16.35
CA VAL A 223 -15.28 15.87 -17.29
C VAL A 223 -16.23 17.03 -17.04
N GLU A 224 -17.55 16.79 -16.94
CA GLU A 224 -18.54 17.81 -16.64
C GLU A 224 -18.24 18.55 -15.34
N LEU A 225 -17.85 17.84 -14.28
CA LEU A 225 -17.46 18.44 -13.00
C LEU A 225 -16.19 19.30 -13.13
N CYS A 226 -15.17 18.82 -13.84
CA CYS A 226 -13.92 19.55 -14.06
C CYS A 226 -14.12 20.86 -14.82
N TYR A 227 -15.01 20.87 -15.82
CA TYR A 227 -15.28 22.06 -16.65
C TYR A 227 -16.49 22.89 -16.17
N SER A 228 -17.14 22.51 -15.08
CA SER A 228 -18.29 23.25 -14.52
C SER A 228 -17.96 24.61 -13.92
N GLY A 229 -16.68 24.91 -13.70
CA GLY A 229 -16.23 26.08 -12.94
C GLY A 229 -16.44 26.00 -11.41
N ARG A 230 -17.07 24.90 -10.90
CA ARG A 230 -17.37 24.74 -9.46
C ARG A 230 -16.14 24.34 -8.64
N TYR A 231 -15.17 23.69 -9.26
CA TYR A 231 -14.02 23.13 -8.57
C TYR A 231 -12.71 23.46 -9.31
N THR A 232 -11.69 23.80 -8.57
CA THR A 232 -10.32 23.84 -9.07
C THR A 232 -9.77 22.44 -9.25
N LYS A 233 -8.68 22.28 -10.02
CA LYS A 233 -7.96 20.99 -10.15
C LYS A 233 -7.61 20.39 -8.79
N ALA A 234 -7.08 21.21 -7.87
CA ALA A 234 -6.70 20.75 -6.53
C ALA A 234 -7.90 20.22 -5.73
N GLN A 235 -9.06 20.89 -5.81
CA GLN A 235 -10.29 20.42 -5.17
C GLN A 235 -10.82 19.13 -5.79
N MET A 236 -10.76 18.99 -7.12
CA MET A 236 -11.16 17.74 -7.78
C MET A 236 -10.25 16.58 -7.38
N MET A 237 -8.94 16.80 -7.34
CA MET A 237 -7.99 15.78 -6.89
C MET A 237 -8.26 15.32 -5.45
N LYS A 238 -8.62 16.23 -4.53
CA LYS A 238 -9.03 15.87 -3.17
C LYS A 238 -10.32 15.05 -3.14
N LYS A 239 -11.32 15.39 -3.98
CA LYS A 239 -12.57 14.61 -4.10
C LYS A 239 -12.32 13.20 -4.62
N ILE A 240 -11.35 13.01 -5.50
CA ILE A 240 -10.95 11.69 -6.00
C ILE A 240 -10.21 10.93 -4.89
N ARG A 241 -9.27 11.58 -4.17
CA ARG A 241 -8.39 10.92 -3.20
C ARG A 241 -8.23 11.76 -1.94
N GLY A 242 -8.85 11.31 -0.85
CA GLY A 242 -8.79 11.92 0.49
C GLY A 242 -10.13 12.42 1.03
N GLU A 243 -11.00 12.95 0.17
CA GLU A 243 -12.34 13.45 0.53
C GLU A 243 -13.45 12.74 -0.24
N GLY A 244 -13.16 11.56 -0.83
CA GLY A 244 -14.12 10.71 -1.53
C GLY A 244 -14.66 9.59 -0.66
N GLY A 245 -15.31 8.62 -1.30
CA GLY A 245 -15.72 7.37 -0.69
C GLY A 245 -16.65 7.52 0.51
N MET A 246 -16.42 6.69 1.54
CA MET A 246 -17.24 6.72 2.76
C MET A 246 -17.17 8.07 3.48
N SER A 247 -16.00 8.72 3.49
CA SER A 247 -15.85 10.06 4.08
C SER A 247 -16.79 11.06 3.45
N ALA A 248 -16.94 11.05 2.13
CA ALA A 248 -17.87 11.93 1.42
C ALA A 248 -19.34 11.58 1.67
N LEU A 249 -19.67 10.28 1.73
CA LEU A 249 -21.04 9.79 1.79
C LEU A 249 -21.59 9.73 3.22
N LEU A 250 -20.74 9.45 4.21
CA LEU A 250 -21.14 9.20 5.59
C LEU A 250 -20.53 10.18 6.59
N GLY A 251 -19.60 11.06 6.16
CA GLY A 251 -18.86 11.97 7.04
C GLY A 251 -17.80 11.28 7.91
N THR A 252 -17.59 9.99 7.72
CA THR A 252 -16.59 9.19 8.45
C THR A 252 -16.01 8.10 7.55
N HIS A 253 -14.77 7.72 7.83
CA HIS A 253 -14.08 6.57 7.21
C HIS A 253 -13.76 5.46 8.24
N ASP A 254 -14.17 5.62 9.50
CA ASP A 254 -13.98 4.58 10.53
C ASP A 254 -15.04 3.49 10.37
N ALA A 255 -14.63 2.33 9.87
CA ALA A 255 -15.51 1.19 9.66
C ALA A 255 -16.26 0.76 10.94
N ARG A 256 -15.63 0.89 12.11
CA ARG A 256 -16.26 0.55 13.40
C ARG A 256 -17.40 1.50 13.73
N GLU A 257 -17.25 2.79 13.41
CA GLU A 257 -18.32 3.76 13.56
C GLU A 257 -19.46 3.47 12.60
N ILE A 258 -19.13 3.16 11.34
CA ILE A 258 -20.13 2.81 10.31
C ILE A 258 -20.92 1.56 10.73
N GLU A 259 -20.23 0.49 11.17
CA GLU A 259 -20.87 -0.73 11.66
C GLU A 259 -21.79 -0.45 12.85
N ARG A 260 -21.36 0.37 13.79
CA ARG A 260 -22.21 0.79 14.93
C ARG A 260 -23.46 1.56 14.47
N ARG A 261 -23.32 2.46 13.48
CA ARG A 261 -24.47 3.19 12.90
C ARG A 261 -25.44 2.23 12.24
N ILE A 262 -24.95 1.24 11.51
CA ILE A 262 -25.78 0.19 10.88
C ILE A 262 -26.54 -0.61 11.95
N GLN A 263 -25.87 -1.03 13.02
CA GLN A 263 -26.48 -1.75 14.13
C GLN A 263 -27.58 -0.93 14.82
N ASN A 264 -27.45 0.40 14.82
CA ASN A 264 -28.44 1.34 15.36
C ASN A 264 -29.53 1.74 14.35
N GLY A 265 -29.63 1.06 13.18
CA GLY A 265 -30.69 1.27 12.22
C GLY A 265 -30.45 2.37 11.19
N ASP A 266 -29.20 2.83 10.99
CA ASP A 266 -28.85 3.78 9.94
C ASP A 266 -28.90 3.09 8.55
N GLU A 267 -30.03 3.19 7.89
CA GLU A 267 -30.26 2.57 6.57
C GLU A 267 -29.34 3.15 5.49
N HIS A 268 -28.98 4.44 5.56
CA HIS A 268 -28.06 5.07 4.61
C HIS A 268 -26.64 4.52 4.77
N ALA A 269 -26.15 4.40 5.99
CA ALA A 269 -24.87 3.77 6.25
C ALA A 269 -24.85 2.30 5.78
N ALA A 270 -25.94 1.56 6.00
CA ALA A 270 -26.09 0.19 5.53
C ALA A 270 -26.07 0.09 4.00
N LEU A 271 -26.74 1.02 3.31
CA LEU A 271 -26.73 1.07 1.85
C LEU A 271 -25.33 1.33 1.29
N VAL A 272 -24.63 2.35 1.81
CA VAL A 272 -23.26 2.70 1.37
C VAL A 272 -22.30 1.54 1.60
N TYR A 273 -22.38 0.89 2.76
CA TYR A 273 -21.51 -0.24 3.10
C TYR A 273 -21.74 -1.46 2.16
N ARG A 274 -23.02 -1.78 1.89
CA ARG A 274 -23.37 -2.83 0.90
C ARG A 274 -22.95 -2.48 -0.51
N ALA A 275 -23.08 -1.20 -0.91
CA ALA A 275 -22.65 -0.74 -2.23
C ALA A 275 -21.13 -0.93 -2.43
N GLN A 276 -20.31 -0.62 -1.41
CA GLN A 276 -18.87 -0.89 -1.47
C GLN A 276 -18.59 -2.38 -1.61
N ALA A 277 -19.24 -3.21 -0.79
CA ALA A 277 -19.07 -4.68 -0.87
C ALA A 277 -19.46 -5.23 -2.25
N LEU A 278 -20.56 -4.71 -2.83
CA LEU A 278 -20.98 -5.09 -4.18
C LEU A 278 -19.95 -4.70 -5.22
N GLN A 279 -19.41 -3.47 -5.18
CA GLN A 279 -18.38 -3.04 -6.13
C GLN A 279 -17.11 -3.88 -6.01
N ILE A 280 -16.69 -4.23 -4.79
CA ILE A 280 -15.54 -5.13 -4.59
C ILE A 280 -15.80 -6.51 -5.21
N ALA A 281 -17.01 -7.05 -5.05
CA ALA A 281 -17.37 -8.38 -5.54
C ALA A 281 -17.53 -8.42 -7.07
N THR A 282 -17.90 -7.30 -7.70
CA THR A 282 -18.16 -7.21 -9.16
C THR A 282 -17.03 -6.56 -9.94
N ASP A 283 -15.88 -6.31 -9.30
CA ASP A 283 -14.74 -5.71 -9.99
C ASP A 283 -14.27 -6.62 -11.15
N PRO A 284 -13.99 -6.06 -12.35
CA PRO A 284 -13.68 -6.82 -13.58
C PRO A 284 -12.42 -7.69 -13.53
N MET A 285 -11.65 -7.71 -12.44
CA MET A 285 -10.58 -8.70 -12.25
C MET A 285 -11.07 -10.14 -12.36
N GLU A 286 -12.39 -10.39 -12.30
CA GLU A 286 -12.98 -11.71 -12.60
C GLU A 286 -12.72 -12.18 -14.03
N SER A 287 -12.46 -11.25 -14.94
CA SER A 287 -12.31 -11.50 -16.38
C SER A 287 -10.85 -11.44 -16.86
N ALA A 288 -9.86 -11.30 -15.97
CA ALA A 288 -8.46 -11.27 -16.37
C ALA A 288 -8.07 -12.51 -17.19
N PRO A 289 -7.21 -12.38 -18.22
CA PRO A 289 -6.73 -13.51 -19.00
C PRO A 289 -6.20 -14.62 -18.10
N GLY A 290 -6.81 -15.81 -18.20
CA GLY A 290 -6.55 -16.94 -17.28
C GLY A 290 -7.52 -17.06 -16.10
N ALA A 291 -8.58 -16.25 -16.01
CA ALA A 291 -9.58 -16.27 -14.95
C ALA A 291 -10.27 -17.65 -14.79
N SER A 292 -10.40 -18.41 -15.86
CA SER A 292 -10.94 -19.78 -15.83
C SER A 292 -10.09 -20.78 -15.02
N GLY A 293 -8.91 -20.38 -14.55
CA GLY A 293 -7.97 -21.19 -13.78
C GLY A 293 -7.64 -20.65 -12.39
N TYR A 294 -8.35 -19.64 -11.86
CA TYR A 294 -8.05 -19.12 -10.52
C TYR A 294 -8.30 -20.18 -9.43
N SER A 295 -7.27 -20.39 -8.62
CA SER A 295 -7.30 -21.37 -7.52
C SER A 295 -8.06 -20.85 -6.30
N ALA A 296 -8.07 -19.55 -6.06
CA ALA A 296 -8.75 -18.92 -4.93
C ALA A 296 -8.86 -17.39 -5.08
N ARG A 297 -9.81 -16.81 -4.34
CA ARG A 297 -9.93 -15.39 -4.07
C ARG A 297 -9.53 -15.14 -2.62
N ILE A 298 -8.67 -14.17 -2.39
CA ILE A 298 -8.18 -13.84 -1.05
C ILE A 298 -8.42 -12.36 -0.81
N SER A 299 -9.14 -12.03 0.25
CA SER A 299 -9.26 -10.66 0.74
C SER A 299 -8.29 -10.41 1.87
N THR A 300 -7.56 -9.31 1.80
CA THR A 300 -6.67 -8.85 2.86
C THR A 300 -7.21 -7.56 3.44
N PHE A 301 -7.29 -7.48 4.75
CA PHE A 301 -7.68 -6.26 5.42
C PHE A 301 -6.42 -5.49 5.81
N GLY A 302 -6.40 -4.18 5.52
CA GLY A 302 -5.41 -3.27 6.08
C GLY A 302 -5.53 -3.27 7.61
N SER A 303 -4.62 -2.59 8.31
CA SER A 303 -4.42 -2.62 9.76
C SER A 303 -5.63 -2.24 10.65
N LEU A 304 -6.82 -2.13 10.09
CA LEU A 304 -8.06 -1.74 10.78
C LEU A 304 -9.05 -2.90 10.98
N ALA A 305 -8.74 -4.12 10.51
CA ALA A 305 -9.63 -5.25 10.72
C ALA A 305 -9.36 -5.97 12.06
N PRO A 306 -10.39 -6.44 12.75
CA PRO A 306 -10.21 -7.33 13.90
C PRO A 306 -9.50 -8.62 13.46
N ARG A 307 -8.66 -9.18 14.33
CA ARG A 307 -7.71 -10.28 14.07
C ARG A 307 -8.33 -11.65 13.72
N ASN A 308 -9.60 -11.73 13.38
CA ASN A 308 -10.35 -12.98 13.24
C ASN A 308 -11.13 -13.10 11.93
N PHE A 309 -10.47 -12.93 10.78
CA PHE A 309 -11.00 -13.50 9.53
C PHE A 309 -9.83 -14.05 8.72
N ILE A 310 -9.71 -15.38 8.75
CA ILE A 310 -9.02 -16.19 7.76
C ILE A 310 -9.97 -16.45 6.60
#